data_adccc2b2a48b801b93bc051d6df9ce45
#
_entry.id   adccc2b2a48b801b93bc051d6df9ce45
#
_cell.length_a   1.000
_cell.length_b   1.000
_cell.length_c   1.000
_cell.angle_alpha   90.00
_cell.angle_beta   90.00
_cell.angle_gamma   90.00
#
_symmetry.space_group_name_H-M   'P 1'
#
loop_
_entity.id
_entity.type
_entity.pdbx_description
1 polymer ?
#
loop_
_entity_poly.entity_id
_entity_poly.type
_entity_poly.pdbx_seq_one_letter_code
_entity_poly.pdbx_strand_id
1 'polypeptide(L)'
;MKTKTKPSFDEEKKYWTQGIDYIIGIDEVGRGAFAGPIVAAGVIYKPNFKHLFLKDVNDSKMLSHKRRNELSPLIKKHALFFAIEEIGVPYINKYGIGKANNAVFRKVLKKLIPKIGSSNFFILADGFHKKYLPGGILKQKGILKGDRTSISIASASIIAKVRRDNIMKDAEFQYPNYKFAKNKGYGTLYHRRMIQEHGLTIIHRTSFHFRSF
;
A
#
# COMPACT_ATOMS: atom_id res chain seq x y z
N MET A 1 -26.59 -7.69 -11.36
CA MET A 1 -25.83 -6.66 -10.59
C MET A 1 -24.82 -7.36 -9.69
N LYS A 2 -23.51 -7.20 -9.90
CA LYS A 2 -22.50 -7.73 -8.96
C LYS A 2 -22.61 -6.91 -7.68
N THR A 3 -23.04 -7.54 -6.59
CA THR A 3 -23.04 -6.95 -5.25
C THR A 3 -21.64 -6.42 -4.96
N LYS A 4 -21.51 -5.13 -4.61
CA LYS A 4 -20.26 -4.55 -4.14
C LYS A 4 -19.88 -5.27 -2.85
N THR A 5 -18.98 -6.25 -2.93
CA THR A 5 -18.46 -6.92 -1.74
C THR A 5 -17.67 -5.90 -0.91
N LYS A 6 -18.01 -5.77 0.37
CA LYS A 6 -17.20 -5.04 1.34
C LYS A 6 -16.12 -5.96 1.90
N PRO A 7 -14.94 -5.42 2.25
CA PRO A 7 -13.93 -6.22 2.96
C PRO A 7 -14.50 -6.82 4.25
N SER A 8 -14.15 -8.08 4.49
CA SER A 8 -14.46 -8.82 5.73
C SER A 8 -13.21 -9.54 6.22
N PHE A 9 -13.30 -10.21 7.36
CA PHE A 9 -12.24 -11.12 7.82
C PHE A 9 -12.35 -12.54 7.25
N ASP A 10 -13.14 -12.78 6.23
CA ASP A 10 -13.37 -14.15 5.74
C ASP A 10 -12.11 -14.76 5.09
N GLU A 11 -11.24 -13.93 4.49
CA GLU A 11 -9.95 -14.42 4.01
C GLU A 11 -9.00 -14.76 5.16
N GLU A 12 -8.93 -13.94 6.21
CA GLU A 12 -8.12 -14.17 7.40
C GLU A 12 -8.62 -15.39 8.19
N LYS A 13 -9.93 -15.56 8.37
CA LYS A 13 -10.54 -16.67 9.08
C LYS A 13 -10.15 -18.02 8.52
N LYS A 14 -9.98 -18.15 7.19
CA LYS A 14 -9.54 -19.40 6.55
C LYS A 14 -8.22 -19.92 7.12
N TYR A 15 -7.35 -19.04 7.56
CA TYR A 15 -6.05 -19.40 8.11
C TYR A 15 -6.05 -19.45 9.65
N TRP A 16 -6.82 -18.57 10.30
CA TRP A 16 -7.02 -18.66 11.75
C TRP A 16 -7.64 -20.01 12.17
N THR A 17 -8.60 -20.54 11.39
CA THR A 17 -9.19 -21.86 11.64
C THR A 17 -8.23 -23.02 11.40
N GLN A 18 -7.13 -22.80 10.70
CA GLN A 18 -6.03 -23.75 10.52
C GLN A 18 -4.94 -23.63 11.60
N GLY A 19 -5.16 -22.81 12.64
CA GLY A 19 -4.21 -22.59 13.71
C GLY A 19 -3.10 -21.61 13.40
N ILE A 20 -3.21 -20.79 12.33
CA ILE A 20 -2.24 -19.72 12.05
C ILE A 20 -2.62 -18.49 12.86
N ASP A 21 -1.71 -18.03 13.73
CA ASP A 21 -2.00 -16.95 14.67
C ASP A 21 -1.98 -15.56 14.02
N TYR A 22 -1.04 -15.34 13.10
CA TYR A 22 -0.77 -14.00 12.56
C TYR A 22 -1.00 -13.94 11.05
N ILE A 23 -2.04 -13.21 10.65
CA ILE A 23 -2.32 -12.95 9.24
C ILE A 23 -1.90 -11.52 8.92
N ILE A 24 -0.93 -11.37 8.03
CA ILE A 24 -0.38 -10.08 7.60
C ILE A 24 -1.06 -9.67 6.29
N GLY A 25 -2.00 -8.74 6.33
CA GLY A 25 -2.52 -8.10 5.12
C GLY A 25 -1.54 -7.03 4.64
N ILE A 26 -1.15 -7.05 3.36
CA ILE A 26 -0.16 -6.12 2.80
C ILE A 26 -0.60 -5.56 1.46
N ASP A 27 -0.41 -4.25 1.25
CA ASP A 27 -0.72 -3.55 0.00
C ASP A 27 0.29 -2.43 -0.28
N GLU A 28 0.43 -2.05 -1.57
CA GLU A 28 1.27 -0.96 -2.03
C GLU A 28 0.49 0.17 -2.71
N VAL A 29 1.03 1.38 -2.62
CA VAL A 29 0.50 2.58 -3.27
C VAL A 29 1.60 3.31 -4.03
N GLY A 30 1.26 3.79 -5.23
CA GLY A 30 2.17 4.61 -6.04
C GLY A 30 2.95 3.82 -7.09
N ARG A 31 2.60 2.58 -7.39
CA ARG A 31 3.28 1.76 -8.40
C ARG A 31 3.31 2.45 -9.78
N GLY A 32 2.17 2.96 -10.27
CA GLY A 32 2.05 3.60 -11.59
C GLY A 32 2.27 5.13 -11.58
N ALA A 33 2.80 5.71 -10.51
CA ALA A 33 3.05 7.15 -10.46
C ALA A 33 4.35 7.52 -11.21
N PHE A 34 4.38 8.70 -11.83
CA PHE A 34 5.53 9.25 -12.53
C PHE A 34 6.54 9.88 -11.57
N ALA A 35 6.09 10.31 -10.39
CA ALA A 35 6.93 10.94 -9.38
C ALA A 35 6.64 10.39 -7.98
N GLY A 36 7.65 10.49 -7.10
CA GLY A 36 7.58 10.10 -5.71
C GLY A 36 7.81 8.61 -5.45
N PRO A 37 7.89 8.21 -4.16
CA PRO A 37 8.20 6.85 -3.76
C PRO A 37 7.06 5.87 -4.05
N ILE A 38 7.38 4.57 -4.01
CA ILE A 38 6.40 3.53 -3.75
C ILE A 38 6.33 3.32 -2.23
N VAL A 39 5.12 3.22 -1.70
CA VAL A 39 4.85 3.02 -0.27
C VAL A 39 4.04 1.74 -0.10
N ALA A 40 4.40 0.91 0.85
CA ALA A 40 3.59 -0.23 1.26
C ALA A 40 3.33 -0.21 2.76
N ALA A 41 2.24 -0.84 3.15
CA ALA A 41 1.95 -1.09 4.54
C ALA A 41 1.53 -2.53 4.77
N GLY A 42 1.73 -3.00 6.00
CA GLY A 42 1.22 -4.27 6.49
C GLY A 42 0.43 -4.07 7.77
N VAL A 43 -0.65 -4.80 7.92
CA VAL A 43 -1.52 -4.73 9.11
C VAL A 43 -1.84 -6.14 9.59
N ILE A 44 -1.80 -6.33 10.90
CA ILE A 44 -2.18 -7.57 11.60
C ILE A 44 -3.26 -7.24 12.61
N TYR A 45 -4.36 -7.96 12.58
CA TYR A 45 -5.38 -7.93 13.62
C TYR A 45 -5.36 -9.22 14.45
N LYS A 46 -5.82 -9.13 15.71
CA LYS A 46 -6.08 -10.33 16.53
C LYS A 46 -7.22 -11.14 15.90
N PRO A 47 -7.19 -12.49 16.02
CA PRO A 47 -8.37 -13.31 15.72
C PRO A 47 -9.61 -12.77 16.42
N ASN A 48 -10.76 -12.81 15.73
CA ASN A 48 -12.06 -12.36 16.24
C ASN A 48 -12.12 -10.86 16.63
N PHE A 49 -11.18 -10.04 16.19
CA PHE A 49 -11.21 -8.59 16.43
C PHE A 49 -12.50 -7.98 15.85
N LYS A 50 -13.18 -7.17 16.68
CA LYS A 50 -14.41 -6.46 16.31
C LYS A 50 -14.31 -4.99 16.74
N HIS A 51 -14.64 -4.08 15.86
CA HIS A 51 -14.74 -2.66 16.18
C HIS A 51 -15.65 -1.96 15.17
N LEU A 52 -16.35 -0.89 15.60
CA LEU A 52 -17.31 -0.19 14.76
C LEU A 52 -16.68 0.39 13.48
N PHE A 53 -15.45 0.93 13.55
CA PHE A 53 -14.81 1.55 12.40
C PHE A 53 -14.54 0.57 11.23
N LEU A 54 -14.49 -0.74 11.49
CA LEU A 54 -14.30 -1.75 10.44
C LEU A 54 -15.41 -1.74 9.38
N LYS A 55 -16.60 -1.30 9.74
CA LYS A 55 -17.73 -1.15 8.80
C LYS A 55 -17.45 -0.13 7.70
N ASP A 56 -16.53 0.80 7.94
CA ASP A 56 -16.17 1.89 7.05
C ASP A 56 -14.86 1.63 6.29
N VAL A 57 -14.13 0.58 6.66
CA VAL A 57 -12.95 0.12 5.91
C VAL A 57 -13.40 -0.40 4.56
N ASN A 58 -12.76 0.11 3.49
CA ASN A 58 -13.05 -0.27 2.10
C ASN A 58 -11.80 -0.02 1.23
N ASP A 59 -11.86 -0.42 -0.04
CA ASP A 59 -10.87 -0.02 -1.06
C ASP A 59 -10.54 1.47 -0.92
N SER A 60 -9.27 1.78 -0.69
CA SER A 60 -8.82 3.15 -0.38
C SER A 60 -9.15 4.16 -1.48
N LYS A 61 -9.31 3.71 -2.74
CA LYS A 61 -9.68 4.55 -3.89
C LYS A 61 -11.17 4.92 -3.89
N MET A 62 -12.00 4.12 -3.19
CA MET A 62 -13.44 4.38 -3.04
C MET A 62 -13.76 5.31 -1.87
N LEU A 63 -12.79 5.55 -0.99
CA LEU A 63 -12.92 6.44 0.16
C LEU A 63 -12.52 7.86 -0.22
N SER A 64 -13.22 8.85 0.33
CA SER A 64 -12.79 10.26 0.26
C SER A 64 -11.46 10.45 1.02
N HIS A 65 -10.71 11.50 0.70
CA HIS A 65 -9.49 11.86 1.42
C HIS A 65 -9.77 12.06 2.93
N LYS A 66 -10.86 12.76 3.27
CA LYS A 66 -11.31 12.97 4.66
C LYS A 66 -11.49 11.64 5.38
N ARG A 67 -12.23 10.70 4.75
CA ARG A 67 -12.52 9.41 5.38
C ARG A 67 -11.26 8.55 5.58
N ARG A 68 -10.32 8.56 4.62
CA ARG A 68 -9.03 7.88 4.82
C ARG A 68 -8.24 8.45 5.99
N ASN A 69 -8.22 9.78 6.14
CA ASN A 69 -7.53 10.45 7.24
C ASN A 69 -8.18 10.17 8.61
N GLU A 70 -9.48 9.98 8.68
CA GLU A 70 -10.19 9.56 9.89
C GLU A 70 -9.90 8.08 10.24
N LEU A 71 -9.89 7.20 9.24
CA LEU A 71 -9.67 5.77 9.44
C LEU A 71 -8.21 5.41 9.76
N SER A 72 -7.26 6.10 9.14
CA SER A 72 -5.83 5.77 9.31
C SER A 72 -5.36 5.76 10.77
N PRO A 73 -5.64 6.75 11.62
CA PRO A 73 -5.28 6.69 13.05
C PRO A 73 -6.03 5.58 13.80
N LEU A 74 -7.29 5.32 13.48
CA LEU A 74 -8.07 4.23 14.10
C LEU A 74 -7.46 2.86 13.77
N ILE A 75 -7.11 2.63 12.49
CA ILE A 75 -6.42 1.40 12.07
C ILE A 75 -5.12 1.23 12.85
N LYS A 76 -4.27 2.25 12.91
CA LYS A 76 -2.98 2.20 13.62
C LYS A 76 -3.13 1.96 15.11
N LYS A 77 -4.16 2.53 15.74
CA LYS A 77 -4.45 2.37 17.17
C LYS A 77 -4.92 0.96 17.51
N HIS A 78 -5.72 0.36 16.65
CA HIS A 78 -6.43 -0.89 16.94
C HIS A 78 -5.84 -2.13 16.26
N ALA A 79 -4.92 -1.98 15.31
CA ALA A 79 -4.14 -3.09 14.80
C ALA A 79 -3.29 -3.70 15.92
N LEU A 80 -3.14 -5.01 15.94
CA LEU A 80 -2.18 -5.68 16.82
C LEU A 80 -0.77 -5.21 16.51
N PHE A 81 -0.41 -5.20 15.23
CA PHE A 81 0.81 -4.60 14.70
C PHE A 81 0.56 -4.00 13.32
N PHE A 82 1.30 -2.96 13.00
CA PHE A 82 1.38 -2.43 11.66
C PHE A 82 2.81 -1.96 11.35
N ALA A 83 3.12 -1.87 10.06
CA ALA A 83 4.32 -1.22 9.55
C ALA A 83 4.01 -0.49 8.25
N ILE A 84 4.70 0.61 8.00
CA ILE A 84 4.64 1.38 6.75
C ILE A 84 6.07 1.63 6.33
N GLU A 85 6.39 1.28 5.08
CA GLU A 85 7.72 1.43 4.52
C GLU A 85 7.64 2.04 3.12
N GLU A 86 8.75 2.63 2.69
CA GLU A 86 8.85 3.25 1.38
C GLU A 86 10.17 2.89 0.68
N ILE A 87 10.13 2.93 -0.64
CA ILE A 87 11.29 2.86 -1.53
C ILE A 87 11.32 4.12 -2.37
N GLY A 88 12.40 4.87 -2.26
CA GLY A 88 12.61 6.14 -2.94
C GLY A 88 12.86 6.00 -4.44
N VAL A 89 12.78 7.15 -5.12
CA VAL A 89 12.97 7.26 -6.57
C VAL A 89 14.35 6.78 -7.04
N PRO A 90 15.46 7.04 -6.34
CA PRO A 90 16.78 6.54 -6.79
C PRO A 90 16.81 5.02 -6.95
N TYR A 91 16.22 4.28 -6.03
CA TYR A 91 16.12 2.83 -6.13
C TYR A 91 15.21 2.40 -7.31
N ILE A 92 14.06 3.09 -7.50
CA ILE A 92 13.13 2.80 -8.59
C ILE A 92 13.82 3.01 -9.94
N ASN A 93 14.56 4.11 -10.10
CA ASN A 93 15.29 4.43 -11.32
C ASN A 93 16.39 3.41 -11.62
N LYS A 94 17.09 2.96 -10.59
CA LYS A 94 18.22 2.00 -10.74
C LYS A 94 17.74 0.57 -11.04
N TYR A 95 16.68 0.12 -10.36
CA TYR A 95 16.30 -1.31 -10.36
C TYR A 95 14.93 -1.60 -10.98
N GLY A 96 14.18 -0.56 -11.33
CA GLY A 96 12.82 -0.66 -11.86
C GLY A 96 11.76 -0.87 -10.80
N ILE A 97 10.50 -0.53 -11.17
CA ILE A 97 9.35 -0.56 -10.26
C ILE A 97 8.98 -1.96 -9.77
N GLY A 98 9.22 -2.99 -10.57
CA GLY A 98 8.96 -4.37 -10.17
C GLY A 98 9.84 -4.82 -9.00
N LYS A 99 11.16 -4.54 -9.06
CA LYS A 99 12.09 -4.83 -7.96
C LYS A 99 11.80 -3.93 -6.74
N ALA A 100 11.46 -2.66 -6.95
CA ALA A 100 11.09 -1.74 -5.88
C ALA A 100 9.83 -2.22 -5.13
N ASN A 101 8.83 -2.75 -5.85
CA ASN A 101 7.62 -3.30 -5.24
C ASN A 101 7.92 -4.51 -4.33
N ASN A 102 8.74 -5.44 -4.81
CA ASN A 102 9.16 -6.57 -3.96
C ASN A 102 10.01 -6.10 -2.77
N ALA A 103 10.86 -5.09 -2.97
CA ALA A 103 11.72 -4.56 -1.91
C ALA A 103 10.92 -3.85 -0.81
N VAL A 104 9.89 -3.06 -1.16
CA VAL A 104 9.06 -2.39 -0.14
C VAL A 104 8.26 -3.39 0.69
N PHE A 105 7.74 -4.46 0.09
CA PHE A 105 7.07 -5.53 0.82
C PHE A 105 8.01 -6.23 1.80
N ARG A 106 9.25 -6.57 1.35
CA ARG A 106 10.26 -7.13 2.26
C ARG A 106 10.60 -6.21 3.42
N LYS A 107 10.67 -4.89 3.19
CA LYS A 107 10.90 -3.91 4.27
C LYS A 107 9.77 -3.94 5.30
N VAL A 108 8.52 -3.95 4.86
CA VAL A 108 7.34 -4.07 5.74
C VAL A 108 7.41 -5.34 6.58
N LEU A 109 7.67 -6.49 5.94
CA LEU A 109 7.76 -7.78 6.62
C LEU A 109 8.94 -7.85 7.59
N LYS A 110 10.09 -7.26 7.23
CA LYS A 110 11.26 -7.14 8.11
C LYS A 110 10.95 -6.36 9.40
N LYS A 111 9.97 -5.44 9.36
CA LYS A 111 9.50 -4.70 10.54
C LYS A 111 8.44 -5.45 11.35
N LEU A 112 7.61 -6.27 10.69
CA LEU A 112 6.49 -6.94 11.34
C LEU A 112 6.87 -8.30 11.95
N ILE A 113 7.62 -9.12 11.23
CA ILE A 113 7.93 -10.50 11.65
C ILE A 113 8.64 -10.55 13.02
N PRO A 114 9.64 -9.69 13.32
CA PRO A 114 10.25 -9.70 14.65
C PRO A 114 9.29 -9.34 15.79
N LYS A 115 8.25 -8.54 15.51
CA LYS A 115 7.26 -8.13 16.52
C LYS A 115 6.32 -9.26 16.95
N ILE A 116 6.06 -10.20 16.03
CA ILE A 116 5.18 -11.35 16.33
C ILE A 116 5.92 -12.50 17.01
N GLY A 117 7.27 -12.49 17.03
CA GLY A 117 8.08 -13.49 17.73
C GLY A 117 7.83 -14.94 17.31
N SER A 118 7.17 -15.16 16.18
CA SER A 118 6.69 -16.47 15.75
C SER A 118 6.90 -16.69 14.27
N SER A 119 7.13 -17.94 13.88
CA SER A 119 7.10 -18.39 12.49
C SER A 119 5.67 -18.77 12.02
N ASN A 120 4.69 -18.76 12.94
CA ASN A 120 3.28 -19.13 12.65
C ASN A 120 2.49 -17.94 12.09
N PHE A 121 2.91 -17.48 10.90
CA PHE A 121 2.25 -16.40 10.18
C PHE A 121 1.93 -16.78 8.74
N PHE A 122 0.98 -16.04 8.14
CA PHE A 122 0.64 -16.10 6.73
C PHE A 122 0.46 -14.69 6.15
N ILE A 123 0.81 -14.49 4.87
CA ILE A 123 0.77 -13.20 4.20
C ILE A 123 -0.38 -13.21 3.19
N LEU A 124 -1.30 -12.25 3.31
CA LEU A 124 -2.31 -11.93 2.31
C LEU A 124 -1.85 -10.66 1.57
N ALA A 125 -1.47 -10.79 0.31
CA ALA A 125 -0.97 -9.69 -0.50
C ALA A 125 -2.02 -9.24 -1.52
N ASP A 126 -2.20 -7.92 -1.72
CA ASP A 126 -3.00 -7.45 -2.85
C ASP A 126 -2.34 -7.83 -4.17
N GLY A 127 -3.17 -8.33 -5.11
CA GLY A 127 -2.75 -8.77 -6.43
C GLY A 127 -2.19 -10.19 -6.45
N PHE A 128 -1.03 -10.36 -7.09
CA PHE A 128 -0.40 -11.67 -7.28
C PHE A 128 0.61 -11.98 -6.18
N HIS A 129 1.02 -13.25 -6.09
CA HIS A 129 2.13 -13.69 -5.25
C HIS A 129 3.38 -12.85 -5.51
N LYS A 130 4.08 -12.52 -4.43
CA LYS A 130 5.33 -11.74 -4.52
C LYS A 130 6.53 -12.66 -4.36
N LYS A 131 7.47 -12.57 -5.29
CA LYS A 131 8.71 -13.37 -5.22
C LYS A 131 9.59 -12.92 -4.05
N TYR A 132 10.28 -13.88 -3.44
CA TYR A 132 11.32 -13.63 -2.41
C TYR A 132 10.81 -12.94 -1.14
N LEU A 133 9.56 -13.21 -0.73
CA LEU A 133 9.08 -12.82 0.60
C LEU A 133 9.51 -13.84 1.67
N PRO A 134 9.66 -13.41 2.94
CA PRO A 134 9.89 -14.33 4.06
C PRO A 134 8.84 -15.43 4.12
N GLY A 135 9.28 -16.67 4.36
CA GLY A 135 8.41 -17.85 4.37
C GLY A 135 8.12 -18.45 2.99
N GLY A 136 8.57 -17.80 1.90
CA GLY A 136 8.42 -18.31 0.55
C GLY A 136 6.97 -18.33 0.05
N ILE A 137 6.72 -19.11 -1.01
CA ILE A 137 5.41 -19.19 -1.65
C ILE A 137 4.37 -19.88 -0.77
N LEU A 138 4.78 -20.78 0.10
CA LEU A 138 3.89 -21.56 0.97
C LEU A 138 3.29 -20.74 2.12
N LYS A 139 3.88 -19.59 2.46
CA LYS A 139 3.39 -18.69 3.51
C LYS A 139 2.73 -17.43 2.97
N GLN A 140 2.23 -17.46 1.75
CA GLN A 140 1.55 -16.29 1.19
C GLN A 140 0.45 -16.68 0.20
N LYS A 141 -0.53 -15.77 0.07
CA LYS A 141 -1.56 -15.81 -0.97
C LYS A 141 -1.70 -14.42 -1.60
N GLY A 142 -1.62 -14.37 -2.93
CA GLY A 142 -2.02 -13.18 -3.69
C GLY A 142 -3.54 -13.18 -3.89
N ILE A 143 -4.18 -12.07 -3.60
CA ILE A 143 -5.63 -11.89 -3.75
C ILE A 143 -5.88 -10.74 -4.71
N LEU A 144 -6.42 -11.02 -5.88
CA LEU A 144 -6.79 -9.97 -6.84
C LEU A 144 -7.87 -9.07 -6.25
N LYS A 145 -7.59 -7.77 -6.17
CA LYS A 145 -8.45 -6.77 -5.49
C LYS A 145 -8.69 -7.16 -4.03
N GLY A 146 -7.64 -7.60 -3.34
CA GLY A 146 -7.68 -8.01 -1.95
C GLY A 146 -8.14 -6.91 -1.01
N ASP A 147 -7.91 -5.65 -1.37
CA ASP A 147 -8.43 -4.44 -0.72
C ASP A 147 -9.98 -4.35 -0.71
N ARG A 148 -10.67 -5.18 -1.50
CA ARG A 148 -12.14 -5.29 -1.52
C ARG A 148 -12.69 -6.52 -0.80
N THR A 149 -11.82 -7.41 -0.34
CA THR A 149 -12.23 -8.70 0.24
C THR A 149 -11.67 -8.93 1.63
N SER A 150 -10.43 -8.53 1.91
CA SER A 150 -9.73 -8.70 3.19
C SER A 150 -9.64 -7.37 3.95
N ILE A 151 -10.07 -7.36 5.20
CA ILE A 151 -9.96 -6.21 6.11
C ILE A 151 -8.50 -5.83 6.33
N SER A 152 -7.61 -6.79 6.50
CA SER A 152 -6.19 -6.52 6.75
C SER A 152 -5.52 -5.87 5.55
N ILE A 153 -5.82 -6.33 4.31
CA ILE A 153 -5.30 -5.71 3.07
C ILE A 153 -5.91 -4.32 2.88
N ALA A 154 -7.23 -4.15 3.05
CA ALA A 154 -7.90 -2.86 2.92
C ALA A 154 -7.35 -1.82 3.92
N SER A 155 -7.11 -2.25 5.16
CA SER A 155 -6.49 -1.40 6.20
C SER A 155 -5.06 -1.00 5.81
N ALA A 156 -4.26 -1.94 5.29
CA ALA A 156 -2.92 -1.66 4.77
C ALA A 156 -2.96 -0.66 3.62
N SER A 157 -3.88 -0.83 2.66
CA SER A 157 -4.12 0.10 1.56
C SER A 157 -4.40 1.53 2.05
N ILE A 158 -5.28 1.68 3.04
CA ILE A 158 -5.65 2.99 3.60
C ILE A 158 -4.44 3.68 4.23
N ILE A 159 -3.70 3.00 5.13
CA ILE A 159 -2.57 3.64 5.83
C ILE A 159 -1.39 3.92 4.90
N ALA A 160 -1.13 3.06 3.92
CA ALA A 160 -0.14 3.31 2.86
C ALA A 160 -0.54 4.52 2.00
N LYS A 161 -1.83 4.62 1.62
CA LYS A 161 -2.36 5.71 0.82
C LYS A 161 -2.24 7.05 1.53
N VAL A 162 -2.62 7.11 2.82
CA VAL A 162 -2.50 8.34 3.63
C VAL A 162 -1.02 8.75 3.74
N ARG A 163 -0.11 7.82 4.03
CA ARG A 163 1.33 8.12 4.11
C ARG A 163 1.85 8.69 2.80
N ARG A 164 1.55 8.05 1.68
CA ARG A 164 2.03 8.49 0.38
C ARG A 164 1.43 9.82 -0.06
N ASP A 165 0.13 10.03 0.20
CA ASP A 165 -0.54 11.29 -0.14
C ASP A 165 0.08 12.47 0.62
N ASN A 166 0.51 12.28 1.88
CA ASN A 166 1.23 13.29 2.66
C ASN A 166 2.62 13.57 2.08
N ILE A 167 3.41 12.53 1.74
CA ILE A 167 4.71 12.71 1.08
C ILE A 167 4.56 13.57 -0.19
N MET A 168 3.54 13.30 -1.00
CA MET A 168 3.33 14.07 -2.23
C MET A 168 2.78 15.46 -1.98
N LYS A 169 2.06 15.68 -0.88
CA LYS A 169 1.67 17.03 -0.43
C LYS A 169 2.88 17.84 0.00
N ASP A 170 3.79 17.23 0.75
CA ASP A 170 5.01 17.88 1.20
C ASP A 170 5.95 18.22 0.02
N ALA A 171 6.02 17.33 -0.98
CA ALA A 171 6.78 17.56 -2.20
C ALA A 171 6.29 18.77 -3.02
N GLU A 172 5.02 19.16 -2.90
CA GLU A 172 4.48 20.34 -3.58
C GLU A 172 5.15 21.62 -3.12
N PHE A 173 5.57 21.73 -1.86
CA PHE A 173 6.28 22.92 -1.36
C PHE A 173 7.62 23.15 -2.09
N GLN A 174 8.29 22.05 -2.48
CA GLN A 174 9.56 22.13 -3.23
C GLN A 174 9.35 22.26 -4.74
N TYR A 175 8.22 21.77 -5.25
CA TYR A 175 7.92 21.70 -6.69
C TYR A 175 6.49 22.18 -6.98
N PRO A 176 6.16 23.46 -6.73
CA PRO A 176 4.78 23.96 -6.77
C PRO A 176 4.13 23.85 -8.16
N ASN A 177 4.92 23.99 -9.23
CA ASN A 177 4.41 23.93 -10.61
C ASN A 177 3.74 22.59 -10.94
N TYR A 178 4.14 21.50 -10.31
CA TYR A 178 3.65 20.15 -10.66
C TYR A 178 2.34 19.78 -9.98
N LYS A 179 1.85 20.52 -8.98
CA LYS A 179 0.61 20.26 -8.22
C LYS A 179 0.55 18.84 -7.66
N PHE A 180 1.62 18.40 -7.02
CA PHE A 180 1.73 17.05 -6.46
C PHE A 180 0.71 16.77 -5.35
N ALA A 181 0.27 17.78 -4.61
CA ALA A 181 -0.81 17.64 -3.63
C ALA A 181 -2.15 17.25 -4.28
N LYS A 182 -2.36 17.58 -5.56
CA LYS A 182 -3.57 17.21 -6.32
C LYS A 182 -3.38 15.88 -7.04
N ASN A 183 -2.37 15.75 -7.90
CA ASN A 183 -2.19 14.59 -8.76
C ASN A 183 -1.44 13.42 -8.10
N LYS A 184 -0.88 13.61 -6.91
CA LYS A 184 -0.12 12.58 -6.15
C LYS A 184 1.02 11.94 -6.96
N GLY A 185 1.58 12.69 -7.91
CA GLY A 185 2.65 12.24 -8.80
C GLY A 185 2.17 11.32 -9.93
N TYR A 186 0.88 11.08 -10.10
CA TYR A 186 0.38 10.33 -11.24
C TYR A 186 0.36 11.18 -12.52
N GLY A 187 0.54 10.53 -13.67
CA GLY A 187 0.65 11.16 -14.99
C GLY A 187 -0.67 11.70 -15.53
N THR A 188 -1.31 12.62 -14.80
CA THR A 188 -2.47 13.40 -15.30
C THR A 188 -2.03 14.31 -16.46
N LEU A 189 -2.98 14.77 -17.28
CA LEU A 189 -2.69 15.70 -18.37
C LEU A 189 -1.92 16.93 -17.87
N TYR A 190 -2.35 17.51 -16.75
CA TYR A 190 -1.65 18.64 -16.14
C TYR A 190 -0.20 18.29 -15.77
N HIS A 191 0.03 17.16 -15.10
CA HIS A 191 1.38 16.75 -14.68
C HIS A 191 2.31 16.53 -15.88
N ARG A 192 1.78 15.91 -16.95
CA ARG A 192 2.51 15.71 -18.21
C ARG A 192 2.90 17.04 -18.86
N ARG A 193 1.95 17.98 -18.93
CA ARG A 193 2.21 19.33 -19.42
C ARG A 193 3.31 20.04 -18.61
N MET A 194 3.27 19.95 -17.29
CA MET A 194 4.32 20.54 -16.44
C MET A 194 5.69 19.91 -16.64
N ILE A 195 5.73 18.60 -16.93
CA ILE A 195 6.98 17.94 -17.32
C ILE A 195 7.52 18.47 -18.65
N GLN A 196 6.66 18.76 -19.63
CA GLN A 196 7.09 19.36 -20.90
C GLN A 196 7.59 20.78 -20.74
N GLU A 197 6.93 21.59 -19.90
CA GLU A 197 7.25 23.01 -19.69
C GLU A 197 8.47 23.22 -18.78
N HIS A 198 8.62 22.40 -17.72
CA HIS A 198 9.61 22.62 -16.65
C HIS A 198 10.64 21.47 -16.52
N GLY A 199 10.51 20.40 -17.32
CA GLY A 199 11.39 19.25 -17.27
C GLY A 199 11.07 18.30 -16.12
N LEU A 200 12.02 17.41 -15.82
CA LEU A 200 11.93 16.44 -14.74
C LEU A 200 12.65 16.95 -13.49
N THR A 201 12.08 16.75 -12.32
CA THR A 201 12.74 16.98 -11.04
C THR A 201 13.37 15.68 -10.52
N ILE A 202 14.18 15.77 -9.44
CA ILE A 202 14.83 14.61 -8.82
C ILE A 202 13.88 13.57 -8.27
N ILE A 203 12.61 13.93 -8.04
CA ILE A 203 11.59 12.99 -7.58
C ILE A 203 10.80 12.35 -8.73
N HIS A 204 11.13 12.62 -9.99
CA HIS A 204 10.54 11.93 -11.13
C HIS A 204 11.25 10.60 -11.41
N ARG A 205 10.46 9.63 -11.87
CA ARG A 205 10.94 8.26 -12.15
C ARG A 205 11.43 8.16 -13.58
N THR A 206 12.68 8.48 -13.81
CA THR A 206 13.32 8.49 -15.15
C THR A 206 13.34 7.11 -15.83
N SER A 207 13.20 6.03 -15.05
CA SER A 207 13.05 4.67 -15.59
C SER A 207 11.66 4.40 -16.19
N PHE A 208 10.71 5.33 -16.04
CA PHE A 208 9.41 5.27 -16.69
C PHE A 208 9.53 5.96 -18.06
N HIS A 209 9.09 5.27 -19.12
CA HIS A 209 9.07 5.86 -20.44
C HIS A 209 7.91 6.86 -20.48
N PHE A 210 8.24 8.14 -20.42
CA PHE A 210 7.30 9.20 -20.73
C PHE A 210 7.16 9.18 -22.26
N ARG A 211 6.13 8.46 -22.78
CA ARG A 211 5.82 8.56 -24.21
C ARG A 211 5.60 10.04 -24.51
N SER A 212 6.28 10.54 -25.56
CA SER A 212 6.05 11.86 -26.10
C SER A 212 4.54 12.06 -26.31
N PHE A 213 4.02 13.13 -25.77
CA PHE A 213 2.61 13.49 -25.81
C PHE A 213 2.34 14.31 -27.05
#